data_272db0a1fcba89094b61fdd8701c0ba3
#
_entry.id   272db0a1fcba89094b61fdd8701c0ba3
#
_cell.length_a   1.000
_cell.length_b   1.000
_cell.length_c   1.000
_cell.angle_alpha   90.00
_cell.angle_beta   90.00
_cell.angle_gamma   90.00
#
_symmetry.space_group_name_H-M   'P 1'
#
loop_
_entity.id
_entity.type
_entity.pdbx_description
1 polymer ?
#
loop_
_entity_poly.entity_id
_entity_poly.type
_entity_poly.pdbx_seq_one_letter_code
_entity_poly.pdbx_strand_id
1 'polypeptide(L)'
;MPELCLQAMLTPLYFPIKIPCMKKNTLSAHAPCPCGSGKAYVDCCGLWHKGMGNDAATPAFAPTPEALMRSRYSAYVLGLLDYLLATWHPSTAPGDLELSPMKWLDLEVRHTQAAGDAGVVEFVARYKVNGRAERIHETSRFVRIDGRWLYIDGTLHEA
;
A
#
# COMPACT_ATOMS: atom_id res chain seq x y z
N MET A 1 23.12 -18.31 4.97
CA MET A 1 23.87 -17.43 4.05
C MET A 1 23.42 -16.01 4.30
N PRO A 2 24.24 -15.11 4.84
CA PRO A 2 23.83 -13.72 5.00
C PRO A 2 23.97 -13.01 3.65
N GLU A 3 22.87 -12.47 3.14
CA GLU A 3 22.88 -11.62 1.96
C GLU A 3 23.64 -10.33 2.26
N LEU A 4 24.65 -10.12 1.45
CA LEU A 4 25.47 -8.91 1.43
C LEU A 4 24.64 -7.70 1.01
N CYS A 5 24.45 -6.78 1.93
CA CYS A 5 24.05 -5.41 1.61
C CYS A 5 25.25 -4.74 0.92
N LEU A 6 25.14 -4.46 -0.39
CA LEU A 6 26.20 -3.79 -1.16
C LEU A 6 26.39 -2.37 -0.63
N GLN A 7 27.53 -2.15 0.01
CA GLN A 7 27.99 -0.85 0.46
C GLN A 7 28.50 -0.07 -0.76
N ALA A 8 27.81 1.02 -1.11
CA ALA A 8 28.39 2.02 -1.98
C ALA A 8 29.39 2.88 -1.19
N MET A 9 30.69 2.69 -1.46
CA MET A 9 31.75 3.56 -0.98
C MET A 9 31.78 4.84 -1.81
N LEU A 10 31.58 6.02 -1.20
CA LEU A 10 32.16 7.28 -1.66
C LEU A 10 32.21 8.32 -0.51
N THR A 11 33.43 8.64 -0.11
CA THR A 11 34.00 9.82 0.53
C THR A 11 33.80 10.08 2.05
N PRO A 12 34.89 10.57 2.71
CA PRO A 12 34.99 10.65 4.16
C PRO A 12 34.43 11.97 4.68
N LEU A 13 33.78 11.91 5.82
CA LEU A 13 33.27 12.99 6.69
C LEU A 13 31.73 13.10 6.74
N TYR A 14 31.06 11.95 6.90
CA TYR A 14 29.68 11.96 7.39
C TYR A 14 29.53 10.86 8.45
N PHE A 15 29.11 11.25 9.63
CA PHE A 15 28.76 10.31 10.71
C PHE A 15 27.82 9.25 10.16
N PRO A 16 28.04 7.95 10.42
CA PRO A 16 27.11 6.92 10.01
C PRO A 16 25.84 7.04 10.85
N ILE A 17 24.84 7.74 10.35
CA ILE A 17 23.48 7.53 10.80
C ILE A 17 23.18 6.09 10.38
N LYS A 18 23.17 5.16 11.36
CA LYS A 18 22.61 3.83 11.16
C LYS A 18 21.12 4.03 10.86
N ILE A 19 20.79 4.10 9.57
CA ILE A 19 19.40 3.95 9.13
C ILE A 19 19.01 2.53 9.53
N PRO A 20 18.07 2.34 10.48
CA PRO A 20 17.62 1.00 10.81
C PRO A 20 17.04 0.41 9.53
N CYS A 21 17.63 -0.68 9.05
CA CYS A 21 17.07 -1.47 7.96
C CYS A 21 15.64 -1.86 8.39
N MET A 22 14.63 -1.21 7.83
CA MET A 22 13.24 -1.54 8.13
C MET A 22 13.05 -3.00 7.73
N LYS A 23 12.84 -3.86 8.73
CA LYS A 23 12.48 -5.26 8.50
C LYS A 23 11.20 -5.23 7.68
N LYS A 24 11.30 -5.63 6.40
CA LYS A 24 10.10 -5.92 5.60
C LYS A 24 9.28 -6.92 6.39
N ASN A 25 8.08 -6.56 6.76
CA ASN A 25 7.15 -7.48 7.39
C ASN A 25 6.81 -8.56 6.36
N THR A 26 7.56 -9.65 6.37
CA THR A 26 7.32 -10.79 5.49
C THR A 26 6.11 -11.54 6.02
N LEU A 27 4.98 -11.30 5.38
CA LEU A 27 3.78 -12.08 5.62
C LEU A 27 3.91 -13.44 4.93
N SER A 28 3.54 -14.53 5.62
CA SER A 28 3.40 -15.83 4.97
C SER A 28 2.37 -15.76 3.83
N ALA A 29 2.67 -16.36 2.68
CA ALA A 29 1.77 -16.35 1.52
C ALA A 29 0.35 -16.83 1.84
N HIS A 30 0.24 -17.81 2.73
CA HIS A 30 -1.04 -18.40 3.14
C HIS A 30 -1.65 -17.75 4.39
N ALA A 31 -1.02 -16.73 4.97
CA ALA A 31 -1.62 -15.97 6.06
C ALA A 31 -2.87 -15.21 5.58
N PRO A 32 -3.84 -14.93 6.47
CA PRO A 32 -4.97 -14.09 6.13
C PRO A 32 -4.53 -12.75 5.56
N CYS A 33 -5.19 -12.30 4.49
CA CYS A 33 -4.86 -11.02 3.89
C CYS A 33 -5.14 -9.87 4.87
N PRO A 34 -4.19 -8.92 5.04
CA PRO A 34 -4.39 -7.76 5.91
C PRO A 34 -5.64 -6.94 5.60
N CYS A 35 -6.11 -6.98 4.35
CA CYS A 35 -7.29 -6.21 3.92
C CYS A 35 -8.62 -6.67 4.51
N GLY A 36 -8.64 -7.75 5.30
CA GLY A 36 -9.85 -8.25 5.95
C GLY A 36 -10.82 -8.99 5.02
N SER A 37 -10.41 -9.39 3.83
CA SER A 37 -11.26 -10.12 2.88
C SER A 37 -11.60 -11.56 3.31
N GLY A 38 -10.90 -12.10 4.30
CA GLY A 38 -11.00 -13.51 4.71
C GLY A 38 -10.24 -14.49 3.80
N LYS A 39 -9.66 -14.02 2.71
CA LYS A 39 -8.84 -14.82 1.78
C LYS A 39 -7.38 -14.88 2.24
N ALA A 40 -6.64 -15.91 1.79
CA ALA A 40 -5.20 -15.93 1.95
C ALA A 40 -4.57 -14.76 1.17
N TYR A 41 -3.47 -14.23 1.68
CA TYR A 41 -2.78 -13.09 1.04
C TYR A 41 -2.39 -13.38 -0.41
N VAL A 42 -1.87 -14.58 -0.68
CA VAL A 42 -1.44 -15.02 -2.01
C VAL A 42 -2.59 -15.00 -3.03
N ASP A 43 -3.81 -15.24 -2.59
CA ASP A 43 -5.04 -15.29 -3.42
C ASP A 43 -5.85 -13.97 -3.36
N CYS A 44 -5.28 -12.96 -2.78
CA CYS A 44 -5.90 -11.65 -2.57
C CYS A 44 -4.95 -10.51 -2.97
N CYS A 45 -4.59 -9.63 -2.05
CA CYS A 45 -3.72 -8.48 -2.36
C CYS A 45 -2.33 -8.89 -2.87
N GLY A 46 -1.84 -10.06 -2.48
CA GLY A 46 -0.59 -10.61 -2.97
C GLY A 46 -0.52 -10.80 -4.49
N LEU A 47 -1.66 -11.03 -5.14
CA LEU A 47 -1.73 -11.10 -6.61
C LEU A 47 -1.29 -9.79 -7.26
N TRP A 48 -1.79 -8.67 -6.73
CA TRP A 48 -1.51 -7.34 -7.27
C TRP A 48 -0.13 -6.83 -6.88
N HIS A 49 0.33 -7.16 -5.67
CA HIS A 49 1.67 -6.81 -5.21
C HIS A 49 2.77 -7.49 -6.02
N LYS A 50 2.59 -8.76 -6.38
CA LYS A 50 3.52 -9.51 -7.24
C LYS A 50 3.50 -9.05 -8.69
N GLY A 51 2.33 -8.72 -9.22
CA GLY A 51 2.16 -8.28 -10.60
C GLY A 51 2.89 -6.98 -10.95
N MET A 52 3.37 -6.25 -9.96
CA MET A 52 4.19 -5.04 -10.13
C MET A 52 5.70 -5.31 -10.08
N GLY A 53 6.11 -6.55 -9.81
CA GLY A 53 7.52 -6.94 -9.81
C GLY A 53 8.08 -7.13 -11.23
N ASN A 54 9.39 -6.92 -11.40
CA ASN A 54 10.08 -7.05 -12.69
C ASN A 54 10.07 -8.49 -13.24
N ASP A 55 9.68 -9.47 -12.43
CA ASP A 55 9.69 -10.90 -12.78
C ASP A 55 8.31 -11.42 -13.24
N ALA A 56 7.30 -10.56 -13.30
CA ALA A 56 5.97 -10.98 -13.71
C ALA A 56 5.89 -11.07 -15.25
N ALA A 57 5.74 -12.28 -15.77
CA ALA A 57 5.52 -12.53 -17.20
C ALA A 57 4.24 -11.85 -17.72
N THR A 58 3.30 -11.54 -16.83
CA THR A 58 2.09 -10.77 -17.14
C THR A 58 1.77 -9.89 -15.93
N PRO A 59 1.77 -8.55 -16.06
CA PRO A 59 1.38 -7.66 -14.98
C PRO A 59 -0.08 -7.92 -14.58
N ALA A 60 -0.30 -8.19 -13.30
CA ALA A 60 -1.65 -8.31 -12.75
C ALA A 60 -2.00 -7.02 -12.02
N PHE A 61 -3.06 -6.36 -12.47
CA PHE A 61 -3.57 -5.12 -11.87
C PHE A 61 -4.89 -5.37 -11.16
N ALA A 62 -5.13 -4.62 -10.09
CA ALA A 62 -6.41 -4.67 -9.39
C ALA A 62 -7.56 -4.34 -10.36
N PRO A 63 -8.60 -5.20 -10.47
CA PRO A 63 -9.63 -5.06 -11.49
C PRO A 63 -10.66 -3.98 -11.17
N THR A 64 -10.77 -3.55 -9.91
CA THR A 64 -11.75 -2.57 -9.44
C THR A 64 -11.10 -1.55 -8.51
N PRO A 65 -11.73 -0.36 -8.32
CA PRO A 65 -11.28 0.61 -7.33
C PRO A 65 -11.19 0.02 -5.92
N GLU A 66 -12.16 -0.82 -5.52
CA GLU A 66 -12.14 -1.50 -4.22
C GLU A 66 -10.96 -2.45 -4.09
N ALA A 67 -10.69 -3.27 -5.12
CA ALA A 67 -9.54 -4.17 -5.10
C ALA A 67 -8.23 -3.40 -4.98
N LEU A 68 -8.10 -2.27 -5.68
CA LEU A 68 -6.95 -1.39 -5.55
C LEU A 68 -6.85 -0.79 -4.15
N MET A 69 -7.95 -0.26 -3.59
CA MET A 69 -7.97 0.31 -2.26
C MET A 69 -7.53 -0.72 -1.20
N ARG A 70 -8.09 -1.93 -1.24
CA ARG A 70 -7.73 -3.03 -0.34
C ARG A 70 -6.25 -3.41 -0.45
N SER A 71 -5.72 -3.47 -1.66
CA SER A 71 -4.30 -3.79 -1.88
C SER A 71 -3.36 -2.68 -1.41
N ARG A 72 -3.76 -1.42 -1.54
CA ARG A 72 -3.02 -0.27 -0.99
C ARG A 72 -3.00 -0.28 0.53
N TYR A 73 -4.14 -0.59 1.18
CA TYR A 73 -4.18 -0.79 2.63
C TYR A 73 -3.19 -1.89 3.06
N SER A 74 -3.23 -3.06 2.41
CA SER A 74 -2.28 -4.13 2.70
C SER A 74 -0.83 -3.73 2.43
N ALA A 75 -0.58 -2.87 1.43
CA ALA A 75 0.74 -2.33 1.17
C ALA A 75 1.23 -1.40 2.29
N TYR A 76 0.36 -0.59 2.89
CA TYR A 76 0.69 0.18 4.11
C TYR A 76 1.03 -0.74 5.28
N VAL A 77 0.24 -1.80 5.50
CA VAL A 77 0.51 -2.79 6.56
C VAL A 77 1.86 -3.47 6.39
N LEU A 78 2.23 -3.79 5.15
CA LEU A 78 3.44 -4.54 4.80
C LEU A 78 4.66 -3.66 4.49
N GLY A 79 4.48 -2.33 4.41
CA GLY A 79 5.55 -1.41 4.08
C GLY A 79 5.99 -1.44 2.62
N LEU A 80 5.08 -1.73 1.68
CA LEU A 80 5.36 -1.84 0.24
C LEU A 80 5.30 -0.47 -0.44
N LEU A 81 6.30 0.36 -0.17
CA LEU A 81 6.37 1.74 -0.64
C LEU A 81 6.30 1.86 -2.16
N ASP A 82 7.07 1.02 -2.87
CA ASP A 82 7.10 1.03 -4.33
C ASP A 82 5.72 0.76 -4.95
N TYR A 83 4.95 -0.17 -4.34
CA TYR A 83 3.59 -0.44 -4.77
C TYR A 83 2.65 0.75 -4.56
N LEU A 84 2.75 1.42 -3.43
CA LEU A 84 1.96 2.61 -3.13
C LEU A 84 2.22 3.73 -4.14
N LEU A 85 3.49 3.99 -4.45
CA LEU A 85 3.88 5.00 -5.44
C LEU A 85 3.46 4.61 -6.86
N ALA A 86 3.67 3.35 -7.25
CA ALA A 86 3.33 2.85 -8.59
C ALA A 86 1.81 2.82 -8.86
N THR A 87 0.99 2.77 -7.81
CA THR A 87 -0.48 2.82 -7.90
C THR A 87 -1.05 4.21 -7.58
N TRP A 88 -0.22 5.21 -7.45
CA TRP A 88 -0.61 6.60 -7.27
C TRP A 88 -0.59 7.35 -8.60
N HIS A 89 -1.59 8.18 -8.83
CA HIS A 89 -1.62 9.00 -10.04
C HIS A 89 -0.45 10.00 -10.03
N PRO A 90 0.33 10.10 -11.12
CA PRO A 90 1.53 10.93 -11.14
C PRO A 90 1.29 12.42 -10.80
N SER A 91 0.11 12.95 -11.12
CA SER A 91 -0.21 14.36 -10.84
C SER A 91 -0.37 14.69 -9.36
N THR A 92 -0.61 13.69 -8.51
CA THR A 92 -0.87 13.86 -7.08
C THR A 92 0.05 13.02 -6.20
N ALA A 93 0.88 12.19 -6.80
CA ALA A 93 1.84 11.38 -6.05
C ALA A 93 2.82 12.28 -5.28
N PRO A 94 3.04 12.02 -3.97
CA PRO A 94 4.03 12.77 -3.20
C PRO A 94 5.46 12.48 -3.69
N GLY A 95 6.32 13.50 -3.67
CA GLY A 95 7.74 13.32 -4.02
C GLY A 95 8.48 12.45 -3.00
N ASP A 96 8.12 12.60 -1.74
CA ASP A 96 8.70 11.86 -0.61
C ASP A 96 7.55 11.22 0.18
N LEU A 97 7.35 9.92 0.00
CA LEU A 97 6.38 9.16 0.79
C LEU A 97 7.13 8.44 1.91
N GLU A 98 6.88 8.85 3.14
CA GLU A 98 7.37 8.18 4.33
C GLU A 98 6.23 7.42 5.01
N LEU A 99 6.49 6.17 5.39
CA LEU A 99 5.53 5.37 6.14
C LEU A 99 5.72 5.60 7.63
N SER A 100 4.70 6.17 8.27
CA SER A 100 4.71 6.37 9.72
C SER A 100 4.67 5.03 10.46
N PRO A 101 5.36 4.93 11.62
CA PRO A 101 5.36 3.72 12.44
C PRO A 101 4.03 3.57 13.18
N MET A 102 2.99 3.17 12.49
CA MET A 102 1.68 2.87 13.06
C MET A 102 1.33 1.40 12.92
N LYS A 103 0.60 0.87 13.89
CA LYS A 103 0.09 -0.50 13.84
C LYS A 103 -1.32 -0.49 13.27
N TRP A 104 -1.47 -0.94 12.04
CA TRP A 104 -2.77 -1.14 11.41
C TRP A 104 -3.54 -2.26 12.10
N LEU A 105 -4.84 -2.07 12.30
CA LEU A 105 -5.71 -3.00 13.01
C LEU A 105 -6.69 -3.67 12.06
N ASP A 106 -7.48 -2.87 11.35
CA ASP A 106 -8.50 -3.36 10.43
C ASP A 106 -8.88 -2.34 9.36
N LEU A 107 -9.56 -2.81 8.34
CA LEU A 107 -10.13 -2.04 7.25
C LEU A 107 -11.61 -2.40 7.08
N GLU A 108 -12.46 -1.39 7.07
CA GLU A 108 -13.90 -1.48 6.77
C GLU A 108 -14.20 -0.67 5.50
N VAL A 109 -14.52 -1.35 4.40
CA VAL A 109 -15.03 -0.68 3.18
C VAL A 109 -16.53 -0.45 3.35
N ARG A 110 -16.97 0.80 3.27
CA ARG A 110 -18.37 1.20 3.48
C ARG A 110 -19.15 1.35 2.20
N HIS A 111 -18.53 1.95 1.19
CA HIS A 111 -19.15 2.17 -0.10
C HIS A 111 -18.13 2.08 -1.21
N THR A 112 -18.55 1.55 -2.36
CA THR A 112 -17.74 1.52 -3.57
C THR A 112 -18.62 1.77 -4.78
N GLN A 113 -18.11 2.58 -5.70
CA GLN A 113 -18.79 2.88 -6.96
C GLN A 113 -17.74 3.04 -8.06
N ALA A 114 -18.05 2.52 -9.24
CA ALA A 114 -17.27 2.74 -10.44
C ALA A 114 -18.21 3.08 -11.60
N ALA A 115 -17.84 4.08 -12.39
CA ALA A 115 -18.54 4.51 -13.58
C ALA A 115 -17.51 4.84 -14.67
N GLY A 116 -17.43 4.01 -15.72
CA GLY A 116 -16.39 4.14 -16.74
C GLY A 116 -14.98 4.02 -16.13
N ASP A 117 -14.18 5.06 -16.33
CA ASP A 117 -12.80 5.14 -15.84
C ASP A 117 -12.66 5.92 -14.52
N ALA A 118 -13.75 6.24 -13.87
CA ALA A 118 -13.78 6.90 -12.56
C ALA A 118 -14.31 5.96 -11.48
N GLY A 119 -13.74 6.02 -10.29
CA GLY A 119 -14.17 5.22 -9.16
C GLY A 119 -14.00 5.95 -7.84
N VAL A 120 -14.83 5.58 -6.87
CA VAL A 120 -14.73 6.05 -5.48
C VAL A 120 -14.86 4.87 -4.53
N VAL A 121 -14.15 4.95 -3.41
CA VAL A 121 -14.25 3.98 -2.32
C VAL A 121 -14.25 4.74 -1.01
N GLU A 122 -15.30 4.56 -0.23
CA GLU A 122 -15.39 5.06 1.13
C GLU A 122 -15.00 3.95 2.10
N PHE A 123 -14.09 4.24 3.03
CA PHE A 123 -13.60 3.26 3.99
C PHE A 123 -13.26 3.89 5.34
N VAL A 124 -13.19 3.03 6.34
CA VAL A 124 -12.61 3.34 7.64
C VAL A 124 -11.43 2.39 7.87
N ALA A 125 -10.26 2.94 8.14
CA ALA A 125 -9.08 2.19 8.56
C ALA A 125 -8.77 2.53 10.02
N ARG A 126 -8.58 1.50 10.87
CA ARG A 126 -8.24 1.67 12.27
C ARG A 126 -6.77 1.29 12.50
N TYR A 127 -6.11 2.06 13.33
CA TYR A 127 -4.70 1.86 13.65
C TYR A 127 -4.38 2.29 15.08
N LYS A 128 -3.20 1.91 15.56
CA LYS A 128 -2.65 2.40 16.83
C LYS A 128 -1.37 3.17 16.58
N VAL A 129 -1.24 4.30 17.22
CA VAL A 129 -0.02 5.09 17.31
C VAL A 129 0.22 5.44 18.77
N ASN A 130 1.43 5.22 19.27
CA ASN A 130 1.79 5.45 20.68
C ASN A 130 0.80 4.81 21.66
N GLY A 131 0.30 3.60 21.36
CA GLY A 131 -0.64 2.86 22.20
C GLY A 131 -2.10 3.33 22.16
N ARG A 132 -2.41 4.41 21.43
CA ARG A 132 -3.77 4.94 21.26
C ARG A 132 -4.38 4.45 19.96
N ALA A 133 -5.64 4.03 20.03
CA ALA A 133 -6.42 3.67 18.85
C ALA A 133 -6.94 4.93 18.17
N GLU A 134 -6.74 4.99 16.87
CA GLU A 134 -7.13 6.07 15.98
C GLU A 134 -7.84 5.49 14.76
N ARG A 135 -8.52 6.34 13.99
CA ARG A 135 -9.16 5.92 12.74
C ARG A 135 -8.98 6.98 11.65
N ILE A 136 -8.91 6.52 10.42
CA ILE A 136 -9.05 7.33 9.21
C ILE A 136 -10.40 6.94 8.60
N HIS A 137 -11.25 7.92 8.32
CA HIS A 137 -12.45 7.78 7.52
C HIS A 137 -12.28 8.64 6.27
N GLU A 138 -12.20 8.00 5.12
CA GLU A 138 -11.86 8.65 3.85
C GLU A 138 -12.77 8.17 2.72
N THR A 139 -13.10 9.08 1.82
CA THR A 139 -13.60 8.75 0.48
C THR A 139 -12.49 9.00 -0.52
N SER A 140 -11.89 7.93 -1.02
CA SER A 140 -10.82 7.96 -2.02
C SER A 140 -11.39 8.02 -3.43
N ARG A 141 -10.70 8.77 -4.31
CA ARG A 141 -11.00 8.80 -5.75
C ARG A 141 -9.94 8.06 -6.55
N PHE A 142 -10.41 7.35 -7.55
CA PHE A 142 -9.59 6.53 -8.45
C PHE A 142 -9.91 6.84 -9.90
N VAL A 143 -8.92 6.67 -10.76
CA VAL A 143 -9.06 6.76 -12.21
C VAL A 143 -8.44 5.53 -12.86
N ARG A 144 -9.03 5.07 -13.96
CA ARG A 144 -8.44 4.01 -14.77
C ARG A 144 -7.75 4.60 -16.00
N ILE A 145 -6.47 4.32 -16.16
CA ILE A 145 -5.64 4.73 -17.28
C ILE A 145 -4.97 3.48 -17.85
N ASP A 146 -5.10 3.26 -19.14
CA ASP A 146 -4.55 2.09 -19.84
C ASP A 146 -4.88 0.75 -19.14
N GLY A 147 -6.13 0.62 -18.67
CA GLY A 147 -6.63 -0.57 -17.98
C GLY A 147 -6.21 -0.69 -16.52
N ARG A 148 -5.47 0.27 -15.97
CA ARG A 148 -4.98 0.27 -14.58
C ARG A 148 -5.73 1.30 -13.74
N TRP A 149 -6.24 0.88 -12.61
CA TRP A 149 -6.74 1.79 -11.60
C TRP A 149 -5.59 2.44 -10.85
N LEU A 150 -5.67 3.76 -10.67
CA LEU A 150 -4.72 4.57 -9.91
C LEU A 150 -5.48 5.39 -8.87
N TYR A 151 -4.90 5.51 -7.69
CA TYR A 151 -5.39 6.42 -6.64
C TYR A 151 -5.05 7.86 -7.02
N ILE A 152 -6.00 8.77 -6.96
CA ILE A 152 -5.77 10.20 -7.21
C ILE A 152 -5.60 10.92 -5.89
N ASP A 153 -6.66 10.97 -5.10
CA ASP A 153 -6.74 11.70 -3.83
C ASP A 153 -7.88 11.15 -2.96
N GLY A 154 -8.05 11.71 -1.80
CA GLY A 154 -9.12 11.38 -0.89
C GLY A 154 -9.60 12.57 -0.10
N THR A 155 -10.87 12.51 0.33
CA THR A 155 -11.48 13.44 1.25
C THR A 155 -11.62 12.77 2.61
N LEU A 156 -10.99 13.34 3.62
CA LEU A 156 -11.15 12.90 5.01
C LEU A 156 -12.47 13.38 5.57
N HIS A 157 -13.18 12.49 6.24
CA HIS A 157 -14.38 12.85 7.01
C HIS A 157 -13.98 13.13 8.45
N GLU A 158 -14.54 14.18 9.01
CA GLU A 158 -14.36 14.49 10.43
C GLU A 158 -14.96 13.40 11.32
N ALA A 159 -14.34 13.20 12.48
CA ALA A 159 -14.74 12.17 13.44
C ALA A 159 -16.02 12.55 14.18
#